data_4b463ffb0676d05495d3ae905f32d8df
#
_entry.id   4b463ffb0676d05495d3ae905f32d8df
#
_cell.length_a   1.000
_cell.length_b   1.000
_cell.length_c   1.000
_cell.angle_alpha   90.00
_cell.angle_beta   90.00
_cell.angle_gamma   90.00
#
_symmetry.space_group_name_H-M   'P 1'
#
loop_
_entity.id
_entity.type
_entity.pdbx_description
1 polymer ?
#
loop_
_entity_poly.entity_id
_entity_poly.type
_entity_poly.pdbx_seq_one_letter_code
_entity_poly.pdbx_strand_id
1 'polypeptide(L)'
;MKKLHGISSIVTFIRVAVIALPLWGLAGISHAQINTDRMMNIARNALAYDDYVLSISYFNLVINYKPYLYEPYFYRGVAKFYLDDYSGAALDCTEAIQRNPYFPNTYELRGLAYINLERFPEAISDYRTATEMSPDLRSLWHNLALCYLETDSLDQADSITDIIIKKWAKQADGYGLKAQVYLEKKDTTAAEVCIDKAIEVDKFNIPAHTAKANILMSHEQYSEAIQHFDESLRLNPKQAGCLINRALCHYHLNHYRDAMADYDQALELEPKNFVGHYNRGLLRANVGEDNLAIEDFNFILSIDPDDMMATFNRATLLENIGDYRGAIRDYTTVINEFPKFLYGYERRAAARRMIGDNAGANRDEEHVLKEQIAHRYGYTTATSRQKNKTRKKSQINLDDYQKLVEEDTQEQEPEYESEYRGRVQNHEQEAKLMLPTEDTYKLYKSAGRRNLIDAFEQAFQEAQSGNINEAIEGFTQIIQQNEQFAEAYFNRGVLYLLLDDAPHAIPDLSKAGELGIYQAYNIIKKNQNIKKK
;
A
#
# COMPACT_ATOMS: atom_id res chain seq x y z
N MET A 1 33.38 4.99 -23.05
CA MET A 1 32.84 6.32 -22.75
C MET A 1 32.81 7.22 -24.00
N LYS A 2 31.92 6.96 -24.99
CA LYS A 2 31.72 7.82 -26.20
C LYS A 2 30.40 7.46 -26.91
N LYS A 3 29.29 7.24 -26.18
CA LYS A 3 27.96 6.97 -26.78
C LYS A 3 26.76 7.64 -26.04
N LEU A 4 27.01 8.55 -25.08
CA LEU A 4 25.93 9.19 -24.30
C LEU A 4 25.66 10.65 -24.67
N HIS A 5 26.40 11.25 -25.62
CA HIS A 5 26.20 12.64 -26.03
C HIS A 5 25.23 12.82 -27.22
N GLY A 6 24.84 11.71 -27.91
CA GLY A 6 23.94 11.80 -29.06
C GLY A 6 22.45 11.88 -28.71
N ILE A 7 22.04 11.35 -27.57
CA ILE A 7 20.63 11.27 -27.18
C ILE A 7 20.11 12.59 -26.61
N SER A 8 20.96 13.32 -25.88
CA SER A 8 20.61 14.65 -25.34
C SER A 8 20.32 15.67 -26.44
N SER A 9 21.07 15.62 -27.57
CA SER A 9 20.88 16.54 -28.71
C SER A 9 19.59 16.25 -29.49
N ILE A 10 19.16 14.98 -29.57
CA ILE A 10 17.95 14.60 -30.30
C ILE A 10 16.70 14.98 -29.50
N VAL A 11 16.73 14.85 -28.18
CA VAL A 11 15.62 15.27 -27.28
C VAL A 11 15.45 16.78 -27.30
N THR A 12 16.56 17.55 -27.35
CA THR A 12 16.52 19.02 -27.45
C THR A 12 15.99 19.46 -28.82
N PHE A 13 16.35 18.77 -29.90
CA PHE A 13 15.87 19.08 -31.26
C PHE A 13 14.36 18.78 -31.43
N ILE A 14 13.85 17.70 -30.81
CA ILE A 14 12.42 17.36 -30.82
C ILE A 14 11.62 18.37 -29.98
N ARG A 15 12.15 18.86 -28.85
CA ARG A 15 11.51 19.92 -28.04
C ARG A 15 11.32 21.23 -28.83
N VAL A 16 12.29 21.64 -29.60
CA VAL A 16 12.21 22.86 -30.43
C VAL A 16 11.23 22.66 -31.61
N ALA A 17 11.20 21.48 -32.22
CA ALA A 17 10.31 21.20 -33.36
C ALA A 17 8.83 21.11 -32.96
N VAL A 18 8.49 20.65 -31.74
CA VAL A 18 7.11 20.52 -31.27
C VAL A 18 6.51 21.87 -30.84
N ILE A 19 7.33 22.81 -30.31
CA ILE A 19 6.89 24.15 -29.90
C ILE A 19 6.84 25.12 -31.09
N ALA A 20 7.67 24.92 -32.13
CA ALA A 20 7.74 25.83 -33.28
C ALA A 20 6.67 25.60 -34.36
N LEU A 21 5.97 24.45 -34.38
CA LEU A 21 5.01 24.11 -35.40
C LEU A 21 3.71 24.94 -35.43
N PRO A 22 3.15 25.47 -34.32
CA PRO A 22 1.98 26.33 -34.40
C PRO A 22 2.24 27.79 -34.85
N LEU A 23 3.50 28.26 -34.85
CA LEU A 23 3.82 29.66 -35.19
C LEU A 23 4.17 29.90 -36.66
N TRP A 24 4.39 28.85 -37.46
CA TRP A 24 4.69 28.98 -38.90
C TRP A 24 3.47 28.84 -39.81
N GLY A 25 2.27 28.72 -39.28
CA GLY A 25 1.01 28.62 -40.03
C GLY A 25 0.46 29.91 -40.65
N LEU A 26 1.18 31.07 -40.52
CA LEU A 26 0.73 32.34 -41.09
C LEU A 26 1.49 32.74 -42.38
N ALA A 27 2.47 31.98 -42.83
CA ALA A 27 3.10 32.19 -44.14
C ALA A 27 2.72 31.01 -45.02
N GLY A 28 1.96 31.22 -46.07
CA GLY A 28 1.40 30.23 -47.02
C GLY A 28 2.37 29.12 -47.42
N ILE A 29 2.46 28.07 -46.58
CA ILE A 29 3.16 26.84 -46.85
C ILE A 29 2.09 25.77 -47.07
N SER A 30 2.17 25.06 -48.17
CA SER A 30 1.39 23.87 -48.49
C SER A 30 1.18 23.05 -47.23
N HIS A 31 -0.07 22.73 -46.88
CA HIS A 31 -0.39 21.84 -45.78
C HIS A 31 0.36 20.51 -45.97
N ALA A 32 1.54 20.38 -45.35
CA ALA A 32 2.09 19.05 -45.09
C ALA A 32 1.06 18.39 -44.18
N GLN A 33 0.26 17.51 -44.77
CA GLN A 33 -0.79 16.78 -44.06
C GLN A 33 -0.13 16.00 -42.92
N ILE A 34 -0.31 16.47 -41.70
CA ILE A 34 0.29 15.85 -40.54
C ILE A 34 -0.26 14.42 -40.45
N ASN A 35 0.64 13.44 -40.61
CA ASN A 35 0.27 12.03 -40.62
C ASN A 35 0.00 11.56 -39.18
N THR A 36 -1.23 11.76 -38.70
CA THR A 36 -1.68 11.35 -37.37
C THR A 36 -1.59 9.84 -37.17
N ASP A 37 -1.70 9.03 -38.23
CA ASP A 37 -1.60 7.57 -38.14
C ASP A 37 -0.16 7.14 -37.86
N ARG A 38 0.82 7.86 -38.46
CA ARG A 38 2.24 7.68 -38.09
C ARG A 38 2.53 8.08 -36.66
N MET A 39 1.96 9.19 -36.18
CA MET A 39 2.10 9.62 -34.79
C MET A 39 1.50 8.60 -33.82
N MET A 40 0.32 8.06 -34.13
CA MET A 40 -0.33 7.01 -33.37
C MET A 40 0.54 5.74 -33.27
N ASN A 41 1.15 5.34 -34.40
CA ASN A 41 2.05 4.19 -34.41
C ASN A 41 3.33 4.42 -33.60
N ILE A 42 3.92 5.61 -33.67
CA ILE A 42 5.07 5.98 -32.85
C ILE A 42 4.69 5.93 -31.35
N ALA A 43 3.55 6.50 -30.98
CA ALA A 43 3.05 6.51 -29.62
C ALA A 43 2.82 5.08 -29.09
N ARG A 44 2.17 4.20 -29.89
CA ARG A 44 1.96 2.79 -29.50
C ARG A 44 3.28 2.02 -29.38
N ASN A 45 4.23 2.26 -30.27
CA ASN A 45 5.55 1.63 -30.18
C ASN A 45 6.29 2.12 -28.92
N ALA A 46 6.27 3.42 -28.63
CA ALA A 46 6.85 3.96 -27.41
C ALA A 46 6.22 3.31 -26.15
N LEU A 47 4.89 3.15 -26.13
CA LEU A 47 4.18 2.46 -25.07
C LEU A 47 4.63 0.99 -24.93
N ALA A 48 4.79 0.28 -26.04
CA ALA A 48 5.22 -1.12 -26.04
C ALA A 48 6.69 -1.32 -25.59
N TYR A 49 7.51 -0.27 -25.69
CA TYR A 49 8.90 -0.24 -25.21
C TYR A 49 9.06 0.49 -23.87
N ASP A 50 7.98 0.63 -23.11
CA ASP A 50 7.96 1.27 -21.78
C ASP A 50 8.40 2.74 -21.76
N ASP A 51 8.44 3.43 -22.91
CA ASP A 51 8.68 4.86 -22.99
C ASP A 51 7.35 5.63 -22.90
N TYR A 52 6.77 5.61 -21.69
CA TYR A 52 5.45 6.18 -21.40
C TYR A 52 5.40 7.68 -21.65
N VAL A 53 6.50 8.38 -21.35
CA VAL A 53 6.60 9.84 -21.52
C VAL A 53 6.55 10.24 -22.99
N LEU A 54 7.33 9.54 -23.82
CA LEU A 54 7.31 9.75 -25.28
C LEU A 54 5.93 9.38 -25.87
N SER A 55 5.36 8.29 -25.38
CA SER A 55 4.02 7.83 -25.74
C SER A 55 2.96 8.92 -25.49
N ILE A 56 2.92 9.48 -24.28
CA ILE A 56 2.03 10.58 -23.89
C ILE A 56 2.19 11.79 -24.82
N SER A 57 3.43 12.19 -25.13
CA SER A 57 3.72 13.32 -25.99
C SER A 57 3.10 13.15 -27.39
N TYR A 58 3.24 11.96 -27.97
CA TYR A 58 2.67 11.69 -29.31
C TYR A 58 1.15 11.52 -29.26
N PHE A 59 0.56 10.91 -28.21
CA PHE A 59 -0.91 10.88 -28.07
C PHE A 59 -1.49 12.28 -27.92
N ASN A 60 -0.82 13.19 -27.19
CA ASN A 60 -1.23 14.60 -27.11
C ASN A 60 -1.30 15.25 -28.50
N LEU A 61 -0.28 14.99 -29.35
CA LEU A 61 -0.31 15.49 -30.72
C LEU A 61 -1.49 14.93 -31.50
N VAL A 62 -1.77 13.62 -31.40
CA VAL A 62 -2.92 12.99 -32.07
C VAL A 62 -4.23 13.60 -31.58
N ILE A 63 -4.39 13.79 -30.25
CA ILE A 63 -5.57 14.39 -29.63
C ILE A 63 -5.79 15.81 -30.15
N ASN A 64 -4.74 16.61 -30.23
CA ASN A 64 -4.83 18.00 -30.74
C ASN A 64 -5.34 18.07 -32.18
N TYR A 65 -4.99 17.10 -33.04
CA TYR A 65 -5.43 17.08 -34.44
C TYR A 65 -6.73 16.32 -34.67
N LYS A 66 -6.99 15.27 -33.89
CA LYS A 66 -8.17 14.40 -34.01
C LYS A 66 -8.81 14.15 -32.62
N PRO A 67 -9.38 15.18 -31.98
CA PRO A 67 -9.91 15.06 -30.62
C PRO A 67 -11.14 14.16 -30.51
N TYR A 68 -11.72 13.74 -31.62
CA TYR A 68 -12.89 12.86 -31.67
C TYR A 68 -12.55 11.37 -31.61
N LEU A 69 -11.27 10.99 -31.76
CA LEU A 69 -10.83 9.61 -31.65
C LEU A 69 -10.76 9.21 -30.16
N TYR A 70 -11.23 7.99 -29.84
CA TYR A 70 -11.16 7.48 -28.47
C TYR A 70 -9.80 6.84 -28.16
N GLU A 71 -9.14 6.21 -29.16
CA GLU A 71 -7.93 5.43 -28.98
C GLU A 71 -6.77 6.23 -28.37
N PRO A 72 -6.46 7.45 -28.79
CA PRO A 72 -5.33 8.18 -28.20
C PRO A 72 -5.56 8.53 -26.74
N TYR A 73 -6.81 8.77 -26.30
CA TYR A 73 -7.14 8.95 -24.89
C TYR A 73 -6.97 7.64 -24.12
N PHE A 74 -7.50 6.54 -24.65
CA PHE A 74 -7.34 5.22 -24.03
C PHE A 74 -5.86 4.86 -23.83
N TYR A 75 -5.05 4.93 -24.87
CA TYR A 75 -3.62 4.57 -24.76
C TYR A 75 -2.81 5.57 -23.94
N ARG A 76 -3.19 6.85 -23.90
CA ARG A 76 -2.60 7.82 -22.97
C ARG A 76 -2.97 7.50 -21.53
N GLY A 77 -4.19 7.06 -21.28
CA GLY A 77 -4.63 6.53 -19.99
C GLY A 77 -3.81 5.32 -19.57
N VAL A 78 -3.52 4.37 -20.49
CA VAL A 78 -2.63 3.24 -20.23
C VAL A 78 -1.22 3.72 -19.84
N ALA A 79 -0.65 4.67 -20.58
CA ALA A 79 0.68 5.21 -20.27
C ALA A 79 0.73 5.90 -18.90
N LYS A 80 -0.32 6.66 -18.54
CA LYS A 80 -0.45 7.30 -17.23
C LYS A 80 -0.62 6.27 -16.11
N PHE A 81 -1.38 5.20 -16.35
CA PHE A 81 -1.54 4.11 -15.41
C PHE A 81 -0.19 3.46 -15.05
N TYR A 82 0.66 3.20 -16.04
CA TYR A 82 2.02 2.68 -15.81
C TYR A 82 2.96 3.66 -15.09
N LEU A 83 2.64 4.96 -15.13
CA LEU A 83 3.34 5.99 -14.35
C LEU A 83 2.73 6.21 -12.96
N ASP A 84 1.84 5.33 -12.52
CA ASP A 84 1.07 5.42 -11.27
C ASP A 84 0.17 6.68 -11.18
N ASP A 85 -0.08 7.36 -12.32
CA ASP A 85 -1.04 8.47 -12.41
C ASP A 85 -2.45 7.93 -12.65
N TYR A 86 -3.02 7.27 -11.63
CA TYR A 86 -4.33 6.64 -11.71
C TYR A 86 -5.46 7.66 -11.92
N SER A 87 -5.34 8.84 -11.32
CA SER A 87 -6.31 9.93 -11.52
C SER A 87 -6.34 10.40 -12.97
N GLY A 88 -5.16 10.66 -13.56
CA GLY A 88 -5.04 11.04 -14.96
C GLY A 88 -5.47 9.92 -15.91
N ALA A 89 -5.20 8.66 -15.58
CA ALA A 89 -5.68 7.51 -16.34
C ALA A 89 -7.20 7.41 -16.33
N ALA A 90 -7.86 7.59 -15.17
CA ALA A 90 -9.31 7.57 -15.05
C ALA A 90 -9.99 8.72 -15.85
N LEU A 91 -9.39 9.91 -15.87
CA LEU A 91 -9.86 11.04 -16.68
C LEU A 91 -9.76 10.72 -18.17
N ASP A 92 -8.62 10.22 -18.63
CA ASP A 92 -8.42 9.85 -20.03
C ASP A 92 -9.37 8.71 -20.47
N CYS A 93 -9.59 7.72 -19.62
CA CYS A 93 -10.61 6.70 -19.87
C CYS A 93 -12.02 7.28 -19.96
N THR A 94 -12.35 8.27 -19.13
CA THR A 94 -13.65 8.96 -19.20
C THR A 94 -13.82 9.67 -20.52
N GLU A 95 -12.79 10.37 -21.01
CA GLU A 95 -12.78 11.00 -22.34
C GLU A 95 -12.89 9.97 -23.47
N ALA A 96 -12.25 8.81 -23.33
CA ALA A 96 -12.36 7.73 -24.31
C ALA A 96 -13.78 7.13 -24.33
N ILE A 97 -14.40 6.89 -23.18
CA ILE A 97 -15.77 6.35 -23.05
C ILE A 97 -16.80 7.30 -23.68
N GLN A 98 -16.67 8.61 -23.47
CA GLN A 98 -17.56 9.61 -24.10
C GLN A 98 -17.55 9.53 -25.63
N ARG A 99 -16.41 9.12 -26.23
CA ARG A 99 -16.25 8.99 -27.70
C ARG A 99 -16.62 7.61 -28.21
N ASN A 100 -16.33 6.59 -27.45
CA ASN A 100 -16.70 5.22 -27.77
C ASN A 100 -17.09 4.44 -26.50
N PRO A 101 -18.38 4.41 -26.15
CA PRO A 101 -18.87 3.70 -24.97
C PRO A 101 -18.91 2.17 -25.12
N TYR A 102 -18.57 1.63 -26.29
CA TYR A 102 -18.66 0.20 -26.59
C TYR A 102 -17.31 -0.52 -26.57
N PHE A 103 -16.28 0.08 -25.98
CA PHE A 103 -14.96 -0.52 -25.87
C PHE A 103 -14.68 -0.96 -24.42
N PRO A 104 -14.83 -2.26 -24.09
CA PRO A 104 -14.81 -2.77 -22.72
C PRO A 104 -13.48 -2.53 -21.99
N ASN A 105 -12.34 -2.56 -22.70
CA ASN A 105 -11.02 -2.35 -22.12
C ASN A 105 -10.87 -0.95 -21.47
N THR A 106 -11.65 0.04 -21.93
CA THR A 106 -11.60 1.36 -21.30
C THR A 106 -12.25 1.36 -19.91
N TYR A 107 -13.35 0.61 -19.75
CA TYR A 107 -13.97 0.42 -18.43
C TYR A 107 -13.09 -0.42 -17.51
N GLU A 108 -12.45 -1.46 -18.04
CA GLU A 108 -11.48 -2.27 -17.29
C GLU A 108 -10.33 -1.41 -16.75
N LEU A 109 -9.69 -0.63 -17.63
CA LEU A 109 -8.58 0.26 -17.22
C LEU A 109 -9.05 1.33 -16.21
N ARG A 110 -10.24 1.92 -16.41
CA ARG A 110 -10.78 2.90 -15.47
C ARG A 110 -11.14 2.27 -14.14
N GLY A 111 -11.70 1.08 -14.15
CA GLY A 111 -11.97 0.27 -12.96
C GLY A 111 -10.68 -0.03 -12.17
N LEU A 112 -9.61 -0.46 -12.85
CA LEU A 112 -8.29 -0.65 -12.24
C LEU A 112 -7.72 0.65 -11.64
N ALA A 113 -7.88 1.76 -12.36
CA ALA A 113 -7.47 3.07 -11.83
C ALA A 113 -8.25 3.45 -10.57
N TYR A 114 -9.58 3.20 -10.55
CA TYR A 114 -10.42 3.44 -9.38
C TYR A 114 -10.06 2.53 -8.19
N ILE A 115 -9.71 1.27 -8.42
CA ILE A 115 -9.21 0.36 -7.37
C ILE A 115 -7.96 0.97 -6.70
N ASN A 116 -6.98 1.39 -7.51
CA ASN A 116 -5.76 2.00 -6.98
C ASN A 116 -6.00 3.34 -6.27
N LEU A 117 -7.14 3.98 -6.52
CA LEU A 117 -7.62 5.18 -5.82
C LEU A 117 -8.55 4.86 -4.65
N GLU A 118 -8.76 3.59 -4.30
CA GLU A 118 -9.70 3.11 -3.26
C GLU A 118 -11.16 3.52 -3.52
N ARG A 119 -11.51 3.78 -4.80
CA ARG A 119 -12.84 4.18 -5.25
C ARG A 119 -13.61 2.96 -5.75
N PHE A 120 -13.83 2.00 -4.87
CA PHE A 120 -14.43 0.70 -5.20
C PHE A 120 -15.86 0.80 -5.77
N PRO A 121 -16.77 1.70 -5.32
CA PRO A 121 -18.10 1.81 -5.91
C PRO A 121 -18.08 2.16 -7.40
N GLU A 122 -17.16 3.05 -7.81
CA GLU A 122 -16.99 3.42 -9.22
C GLU A 122 -16.36 2.28 -10.02
N ALA A 123 -15.38 1.57 -9.42
CA ALA A 123 -14.78 0.39 -10.03
C ALA A 123 -15.84 -0.70 -10.27
N ILE A 124 -16.72 -0.98 -9.32
CA ILE A 124 -17.85 -1.91 -9.45
C ILE A 124 -18.75 -1.53 -10.63
N SER A 125 -19.09 -0.24 -10.77
CA SER A 125 -19.91 0.25 -11.88
C SER A 125 -19.26 -0.04 -13.24
N ASP A 126 -17.95 0.20 -13.34
CA ASP A 126 -17.18 -0.03 -14.56
C ASP A 126 -17.06 -1.52 -14.88
N TYR A 127 -16.70 -2.36 -13.90
CA TYR A 127 -16.59 -3.81 -14.11
C TYR A 127 -17.93 -4.45 -14.45
N ARG A 128 -19.05 -3.99 -13.88
CA ARG A 128 -20.38 -4.46 -14.29
C ARG A 128 -20.63 -4.17 -15.76
N THR A 129 -20.34 -2.95 -16.21
CA THR A 129 -20.49 -2.56 -17.61
C THR A 129 -19.57 -3.40 -18.51
N ALA A 130 -18.32 -3.59 -18.10
CA ALA A 130 -17.34 -4.38 -18.85
C ALA A 130 -17.75 -5.88 -18.95
N THR A 131 -18.29 -6.47 -17.86
CA THR A 131 -18.75 -7.86 -17.86
C THR A 131 -20.01 -8.08 -18.72
N GLU A 132 -20.87 -7.08 -18.85
CA GLU A 132 -22.00 -7.11 -19.79
C GLU A 132 -21.54 -7.11 -21.26
N MET A 133 -20.48 -6.33 -21.57
CA MET A 133 -19.93 -6.25 -22.93
C MET A 133 -19.04 -7.44 -23.28
N SER A 134 -18.28 -7.95 -22.32
CA SER A 134 -17.32 -9.06 -22.50
C SER A 134 -17.51 -10.14 -21.44
N PRO A 135 -18.66 -10.88 -21.49
CA PRO A 135 -19.01 -11.83 -20.44
C PRO A 135 -18.08 -13.04 -20.34
N ASP A 136 -17.26 -13.30 -21.35
CA ASP A 136 -16.35 -14.44 -21.40
C ASP A 136 -14.92 -14.10 -20.94
N LEU A 137 -14.66 -12.84 -20.57
CA LEU A 137 -13.38 -12.42 -20.01
C LEU A 137 -13.39 -12.61 -18.50
N ARG A 138 -12.68 -13.64 -18.02
CA ARG A 138 -12.68 -14.05 -16.62
C ARG A 138 -12.15 -12.96 -15.67
N SER A 139 -11.08 -12.25 -16.06
CA SER A 139 -10.45 -11.19 -15.25
C SER A 139 -11.43 -10.11 -14.80
N LEU A 140 -12.41 -9.77 -15.64
CA LEU A 140 -13.43 -8.78 -15.29
C LEU A 140 -14.34 -9.24 -14.13
N TRP A 141 -14.74 -10.52 -14.15
CA TRP A 141 -15.55 -11.11 -13.09
C TRP A 141 -14.75 -11.28 -11.80
N HIS A 142 -13.47 -11.68 -11.93
CA HIS A 142 -12.55 -11.79 -10.82
C HIS A 142 -12.41 -10.45 -10.07
N ASN A 143 -12.04 -9.39 -10.80
CA ASN A 143 -11.88 -8.06 -10.22
C ASN A 143 -13.19 -7.49 -9.66
N LEU A 144 -14.33 -7.79 -10.30
CA LEU A 144 -15.65 -7.42 -9.76
C LEU A 144 -15.93 -8.11 -8.42
N ALA A 145 -15.60 -9.41 -8.29
CA ALA A 145 -15.78 -10.14 -7.05
C ALA A 145 -14.89 -9.55 -5.93
N LEU A 146 -13.63 -9.25 -6.23
CA LEU A 146 -12.72 -8.59 -5.28
C LEU A 146 -13.23 -7.21 -4.85
N CYS A 147 -13.73 -6.38 -5.78
CA CYS A 147 -14.30 -5.07 -5.42
C CYS A 147 -15.54 -5.21 -4.50
N TYR A 148 -16.35 -6.26 -4.67
CA TYR A 148 -17.44 -6.51 -3.75
C TYR A 148 -16.98 -7.00 -2.37
N LEU A 149 -15.87 -7.75 -2.28
CA LEU A 149 -15.23 -8.12 -1.01
C LEU A 149 -14.72 -6.86 -0.29
N GLU A 150 -13.99 -5.98 -0.98
CA GLU A 150 -13.46 -4.73 -0.41
C GLU A 150 -14.56 -3.77 0.11
N THR A 151 -15.78 -3.90 -0.41
CA THR A 151 -16.94 -3.09 0.04
C THR A 151 -17.85 -3.83 1.02
N ASP A 152 -17.40 -4.97 1.57
CA ASP A 152 -18.21 -5.84 2.47
C ASP A 152 -19.56 -6.24 1.88
N SER A 153 -19.65 -6.26 0.53
CA SER A 153 -20.85 -6.61 -0.21
C SER A 153 -20.87 -8.12 -0.48
N LEU A 154 -20.88 -8.92 0.60
CA LEU A 154 -20.61 -10.37 0.57
C LEU A 154 -21.62 -11.17 -0.25
N ASP A 155 -22.91 -10.79 -0.30
CA ASP A 155 -23.92 -11.51 -1.08
C ASP A 155 -23.75 -11.29 -2.59
N GLN A 156 -23.28 -10.09 -2.99
CA GLN A 156 -22.95 -9.80 -4.38
C GLN A 156 -21.67 -10.55 -4.78
N ALA A 157 -20.63 -10.53 -3.93
CA ALA A 157 -19.40 -11.29 -4.15
C ALA A 157 -19.69 -12.80 -4.31
N ASP A 158 -20.56 -13.34 -3.46
CA ASP A 158 -21.03 -14.73 -3.51
C ASP A 158 -21.69 -15.06 -4.85
N SER A 159 -22.62 -14.22 -5.30
CA SER A 159 -23.31 -14.40 -6.59
C SER A 159 -22.35 -14.34 -7.78
N ILE A 160 -21.36 -13.46 -7.74
CA ILE A 160 -20.34 -13.34 -8.81
C ILE A 160 -19.42 -14.57 -8.82
N THR A 161 -19.00 -15.06 -7.64
CA THR A 161 -18.16 -16.27 -7.56
C THR A 161 -18.89 -17.50 -8.06
N ASP A 162 -20.22 -17.61 -7.88
CA ASP A 162 -21.04 -18.66 -8.49
C ASP A 162 -21.01 -18.61 -10.03
N ILE A 163 -21.06 -17.40 -10.60
CA ILE A 163 -20.95 -17.24 -12.06
C ILE A 163 -19.55 -17.69 -12.53
N ILE A 164 -18.48 -17.30 -11.82
CA ILE A 164 -17.11 -17.69 -12.14
C ILE A 164 -16.97 -19.22 -12.13
N ILE A 165 -17.40 -19.87 -11.05
CA ILE A 165 -17.32 -21.33 -10.90
C ILE A 165 -18.13 -22.04 -11.98
N LYS A 166 -19.31 -21.53 -12.32
CA LYS A 166 -20.16 -22.12 -13.37
C LYS A 166 -19.53 -22.02 -14.75
N LYS A 167 -18.89 -20.90 -15.06
CA LYS A 167 -18.26 -20.65 -16.38
C LYS A 167 -16.90 -21.31 -16.51
N TRP A 168 -16.09 -21.28 -15.44
CA TRP A 168 -14.70 -21.74 -15.45
C TRP A 168 -14.40 -22.80 -14.37
N ALA A 169 -15.24 -23.82 -14.28
CA ALA A 169 -15.19 -24.88 -13.27
C ALA A 169 -13.85 -25.66 -13.19
N LYS A 170 -13.02 -25.58 -14.24
CA LYS A 170 -11.70 -26.23 -14.29
C LYS A 170 -10.55 -25.31 -13.83
N GLN A 171 -10.85 -24.15 -13.32
CA GLN A 171 -9.88 -23.19 -12.78
C GLN A 171 -10.10 -23.05 -11.28
N ALA A 172 -9.02 -23.13 -10.50
CA ALA A 172 -9.10 -23.13 -9.04
C ALA A 172 -9.48 -21.76 -8.45
N ASP A 173 -9.16 -20.68 -9.16
CA ASP A 173 -9.29 -19.30 -8.65
C ASP A 173 -10.72 -18.94 -8.22
N GLY A 174 -11.73 -19.41 -8.98
CA GLY A 174 -13.14 -19.17 -8.62
C GLY A 174 -13.53 -19.80 -7.28
N TYR A 175 -12.99 -20.98 -6.99
CA TYR A 175 -13.21 -21.64 -5.71
C TYR A 175 -12.44 -20.94 -4.59
N GLY A 176 -11.22 -20.44 -4.86
CA GLY A 176 -10.44 -19.64 -3.91
C GLY A 176 -11.18 -18.37 -3.51
N LEU A 177 -11.68 -17.59 -4.49
CA LEU A 177 -12.50 -16.41 -4.20
C LEU A 177 -13.78 -16.75 -3.41
N LYS A 178 -14.46 -17.85 -3.76
CA LYS A 178 -15.64 -18.30 -3.03
C LYS A 178 -15.31 -18.64 -1.59
N ALA A 179 -14.17 -19.28 -1.36
CA ALA A 179 -13.68 -19.57 -0.02
C ALA A 179 -13.43 -18.29 0.78
N GLN A 180 -12.81 -17.28 0.16
CA GLN A 180 -12.60 -15.99 0.80
C GLN A 180 -13.93 -15.32 1.20
N VAL A 181 -14.94 -15.34 0.32
CA VAL A 181 -16.29 -14.84 0.65
C VAL A 181 -16.86 -15.54 1.88
N TYR A 182 -16.70 -16.88 2.00
CA TYR A 182 -17.18 -17.61 3.16
C TYR A 182 -16.38 -17.33 4.43
N LEU A 183 -15.06 -17.10 4.33
CA LEU A 183 -14.24 -16.70 5.47
C LEU A 183 -14.70 -15.33 6.01
N GLU A 184 -14.98 -14.37 5.14
CA GLU A 184 -15.55 -13.07 5.54
C GLU A 184 -16.95 -13.21 6.15
N LYS A 185 -17.78 -14.14 5.63
CA LYS A 185 -19.06 -14.52 6.25
C LYS A 185 -18.90 -15.30 7.56
N LYS A 186 -17.65 -15.60 7.98
CA LYS A 186 -17.32 -16.44 9.15
C LYS A 186 -17.88 -17.86 9.07
N ASP A 187 -18.11 -18.35 7.87
CA ASP A 187 -18.49 -19.74 7.59
C ASP A 187 -17.27 -20.55 7.15
N THR A 188 -16.45 -20.92 8.13
CA THR A 188 -15.21 -21.69 7.90
C THR A 188 -15.49 -23.06 7.29
N THR A 189 -16.63 -23.68 7.59
CA THR A 189 -17.00 -24.98 7.03
C THR A 189 -17.25 -24.90 5.53
N ALA A 190 -18.02 -23.90 5.07
CA ALA A 190 -18.27 -23.69 3.65
C ALA A 190 -16.98 -23.25 2.91
N ALA A 191 -16.14 -22.43 3.55
CA ALA A 191 -14.85 -22.05 3.01
C ALA A 191 -13.95 -23.26 2.78
N GLU A 192 -13.87 -24.17 3.75
CA GLU A 192 -13.07 -25.39 3.67
C GLU A 192 -13.48 -26.28 2.50
N VAL A 193 -14.78 -26.47 2.26
CA VAL A 193 -15.30 -27.22 1.09
C VAL A 193 -14.83 -26.58 -0.22
N CYS A 194 -14.84 -25.26 -0.31
CA CYS A 194 -14.38 -24.54 -1.51
C CYS A 194 -12.87 -24.68 -1.69
N ILE A 195 -12.09 -24.60 -0.62
CA ILE A 195 -10.63 -24.76 -0.65
C ILE A 195 -10.27 -26.19 -1.10
N ASP A 196 -10.94 -27.22 -0.54
CA ASP A 196 -10.72 -28.60 -0.95
C ASP A 196 -11.02 -28.79 -2.44
N LYS A 197 -12.04 -28.11 -2.96
CA LYS A 197 -12.37 -28.12 -4.38
C LYS A 197 -11.31 -27.41 -5.22
N ALA A 198 -10.76 -26.30 -4.74
CA ALA A 198 -9.65 -25.61 -5.41
C ALA A 198 -8.41 -26.52 -5.53
N ILE A 199 -8.07 -27.25 -4.46
CA ILE A 199 -6.96 -28.22 -4.45
C ILE A 199 -7.25 -29.43 -5.36
N GLU A 200 -8.49 -29.89 -5.40
CA GLU A 200 -8.90 -30.99 -6.32
C GLU A 200 -8.70 -30.59 -7.78
N VAL A 201 -9.06 -29.34 -8.13
CA VAL A 201 -8.94 -28.80 -9.50
C VAL A 201 -7.49 -28.51 -9.86
N ASP A 202 -6.74 -27.93 -8.92
CA ASP A 202 -5.32 -27.61 -9.08
C ASP A 202 -4.52 -27.99 -7.83
N LYS A 203 -3.85 -29.14 -7.90
CA LYS A 203 -3.01 -29.68 -6.81
C LYS A 203 -1.78 -28.83 -6.48
N PHE A 204 -1.47 -27.86 -7.32
CA PHE A 204 -0.33 -26.96 -7.15
C PHE A 204 -0.78 -25.53 -6.79
N ASN A 205 -2.02 -25.37 -6.38
CA ASN A 205 -2.58 -24.09 -5.99
C ASN A 205 -2.04 -23.66 -4.62
N ILE A 206 -1.06 -22.78 -4.62
CA ILE A 206 -0.39 -22.29 -3.41
C ILE A 206 -1.38 -21.61 -2.45
N PRO A 207 -2.22 -20.64 -2.89
CA PRO A 207 -3.18 -19.99 -2.00
C PRO A 207 -4.14 -20.98 -1.33
N ALA A 208 -4.60 -22.00 -2.06
CA ALA A 208 -5.53 -22.99 -1.50
C ALA A 208 -4.85 -23.87 -0.43
N HIS A 209 -3.59 -24.29 -0.64
CA HIS A 209 -2.85 -25.02 0.38
C HIS A 209 -2.60 -24.16 1.62
N THR A 210 -2.20 -22.89 1.45
CA THR A 210 -1.99 -21.96 2.56
C THR A 210 -3.29 -21.73 3.36
N ALA A 211 -4.40 -21.48 2.67
CA ALA A 211 -5.71 -21.30 3.31
C ALA A 211 -6.17 -22.56 4.06
N LYS A 212 -5.97 -23.76 3.48
CA LYS A 212 -6.27 -25.03 4.16
C LYS A 212 -5.45 -25.20 5.43
N ALA A 213 -4.15 -24.91 5.35
CA ALA A 213 -3.27 -25.01 6.49
C ALA A 213 -3.69 -24.05 7.62
N ASN A 214 -4.04 -22.80 7.30
CA ASN A 214 -4.50 -21.83 8.29
C ASN A 214 -5.82 -22.28 8.98
N ILE A 215 -6.78 -22.83 8.21
CA ILE A 215 -8.02 -23.40 8.80
C ILE A 215 -7.69 -24.57 9.72
N LEU A 216 -6.86 -25.51 9.29
CA LEU A 216 -6.44 -26.66 10.10
C LEU A 216 -5.71 -26.22 11.38
N MET A 217 -4.87 -25.17 11.28
CA MET A 217 -4.18 -24.59 12.42
C MET A 217 -5.18 -23.98 13.41
N SER A 218 -6.19 -23.26 12.95
CA SER A 218 -7.25 -22.70 13.81
C SER A 218 -8.10 -23.77 14.50
N HIS A 219 -8.16 -24.97 13.92
CA HIS A 219 -8.77 -26.16 14.52
C HIS A 219 -7.79 -27.00 15.36
N GLU A 220 -6.58 -26.48 15.64
CA GLU A 220 -5.50 -27.16 16.40
C GLU A 220 -5.01 -28.46 15.74
N GLN A 221 -5.27 -28.66 14.46
CA GLN A 221 -4.84 -29.82 13.67
C GLN A 221 -3.44 -29.57 13.08
N TYR A 222 -2.48 -29.30 13.97
CA TYR A 222 -1.13 -28.80 13.59
C TYR A 222 -0.37 -29.75 12.66
N SER A 223 -0.48 -31.06 12.86
CA SER A 223 0.24 -32.05 12.02
C SER A 223 -0.27 -32.06 10.58
N GLU A 224 -1.56 -31.87 10.36
CA GLU A 224 -2.17 -31.79 9.03
C GLU A 224 -1.90 -30.43 8.40
N ALA A 225 -1.95 -29.34 9.20
CA ALA A 225 -1.59 -28.01 8.75
C ALA A 225 -0.15 -27.95 8.19
N ILE A 226 0.81 -28.57 8.87
CA ILE A 226 2.21 -28.66 8.41
C ILE A 226 2.30 -29.29 7.02
N GLN A 227 1.55 -30.35 6.72
CA GLN A 227 1.59 -30.98 5.40
C GLN A 227 1.17 -30.01 4.28
N HIS A 228 0.15 -29.19 4.53
CA HIS A 228 -0.28 -28.18 3.56
C HIS A 228 0.68 -27.00 3.47
N PHE A 229 1.28 -26.55 4.58
CA PHE A 229 2.36 -25.56 4.53
C PHE A 229 3.59 -26.11 3.79
N ASP A 230 3.94 -27.37 3.97
CA ASP A 230 5.04 -28.02 3.25
C ASP A 230 4.81 -27.99 1.74
N GLU A 231 3.59 -28.31 1.28
CA GLU A 231 3.25 -28.20 -0.14
C GLU A 231 3.32 -26.75 -0.66
N SER A 232 2.79 -25.80 0.09
CA SER A 232 2.88 -24.37 -0.26
C SER A 232 4.34 -23.91 -0.37
N LEU A 233 5.17 -24.22 0.60
CA LEU A 233 6.59 -23.85 0.64
C LEU A 233 7.45 -24.62 -0.36
N ARG A 234 7.07 -25.86 -0.71
CA ARG A 234 7.71 -26.61 -1.79
C ARG A 234 7.53 -25.92 -3.14
N LEU A 235 6.35 -25.36 -3.36
CA LEU A 235 6.00 -24.65 -4.60
C LEU A 235 6.57 -23.23 -4.64
N ASN A 236 6.54 -22.54 -3.52
CA ASN A 236 7.14 -21.23 -3.35
C ASN A 236 7.83 -21.12 -1.97
N PRO A 237 9.16 -21.29 -1.91
CA PRO A 237 9.92 -21.27 -0.65
C PRO A 237 10.06 -19.87 -0.02
N LYS A 238 9.67 -18.78 -0.74
CA LYS A 238 9.87 -17.40 -0.29
C LYS A 238 8.57 -16.80 0.26
N GLN A 239 7.93 -17.49 1.18
CA GLN A 239 6.69 -17.07 1.83
C GLN A 239 6.93 -16.98 3.35
N ALA A 240 7.32 -15.80 3.84
CA ALA A 240 7.64 -15.61 5.25
C ALA A 240 6.45 -15.95 6.17
N GLY A 241 5.22 -15.53 5.82
CA GLY A 241 4.03 -15.86 6.59
C GLY A 241 3.77 -17.37 6.70
N CYS A 242 3.94 -18.13 5.61
CA CYS A 242 3.80 -19.60 5.66
C CYS A 242 4.85 -20.24 6.57
N LEU A 243 6.10 -19.75 6.54
CA LEU A 243 7.16 -20.23 7.45
C LEU A 243 6.82 -19.92 8.90
N ILE A 244 6.35 -18.71 9.22
CA ILE A 244 5.96 -18.31 10.58
C ILE A 244 4.82 -19.19 11.09
N ASN A 245 3.79 -19.42 10.29
CA ASN A 245 2.63 -20.23 10.69
C ASN A 245 3.00 -21.72 10.80
N ARG A 246 3.89 -22.23 9.92
CA ARG A 246 4.41 -23.61 10.09
C ARG A 246 5.27 -23.73 11.33
N ALA A 247 6.13 -22.75 11.63
CA ALA A 247 6.90 -22.70 12.86
C ALA A 247 5.98 -22.72 14.10
N LEU A 248 4.87 -22.00 14.05
CA LEU A 248 3.86 -22.01 15.10
C LEU A 248 3.25 -23.41 15.29
N CYS A 249 2.90 -24.11 14.20
CA CYS A 249 2.45 -25.49 14.27
C CYS A 249 3.52 -26.42 14.89
N HIS A 250 4.78 -26.27 14.49
CA HIS A 250 5.91 -27.00 15.09
C HIS A 250 6.07 -26.70 16.57
N TYR A 251 5.91 -25.42 16.98
CA TYR A 251 5.96 -25.02 18.39
C TYR A 251 4.89 -25.75 19.22
N HIS A 252 3.64 -25.78 18.76
CA HIS A 252 2.54 -26.47 19.46
C HIS A 252 2.76 -27.98 19.55
N LEU A 253 3.47 -28.58 18.60
CA LEU A 253 3.85 -29.98 18.62
C LEU A 253 5.15 -30.23 19.43
N ASN A 254 5.74 -29.21 20.08
CA ASN A 254 7.02 -29.24 20.77
C ASN A 254 8.22 -29.59 19.87
N HIS A 255 8.10 -29.39 18.56
CA HIS A 255 9.20 -29.54 17.59
C HIS A 255 10.01 -28.24 17.54
N TYR A 256 10.59 -27.83 18.68
CA TYR A 256 11.19 -26.49 18.83
C TYR A 256 12.37 -26.23 17.88
N ARG A 257 13.10 -27.27 17.48
CA ARG A 257 14.21 -27.13 16.51
C ARG A 257 13.70 -26.76 15.13
N ASP A 258 12.62 -27.38 14.68
CA ASP A 258 12.03 -27.13 13.37
C ASP A 258 11.35 -25.76 13.35
N ALA A 259 10.66 -25.40 14.45
CA ALA A 259 10.08 -24.08 14.64
C ALA A 259 11.16 -22.97 14.57
N MET A 260 12.31 -23.16 15.24
CA MET A 260 13.40 -22.18 15.19
C MET A 260 13.96 -22.00 13.78
N ALA A 261 14.17 -23.10 13.06
CA ALA A 261 14.66 -23.05 11.67
C ALA A 261 13.72 -22.28 10.74
N ASP A 262 12.40 -22.48 10.89
CA ASP A 262 11.39 -21.78 10.09
C ASP A 262 11.33 -20.28 10.44
N TYR A 263 11.37 -19.90 11.73
CA TYR A 263 11.44 -18.49 12.12
C TYR A 263 12.71 -17.81 11.61
N ASP A 264 13.87 -18.47 11.69
CA ASP A 264 15.12 -17.92 11.18
C ASP A 264 15.03 -17.70 9.67
N GLN A 265 14.51 -18.67 8.91
CA GLN A 265 14.32 -18.53 7.47
C GLN A 265 13.31 -17.44 7.12
N ALA A 266 12.21 -17.31 7.87
CA ALA A 266 11.23 -16.26 7.67
C ALA A 266 11.84 -14.86 7.85
N LEU A 267 12.66 -14.69 8.88
CA LEU A 267 13.33 -13.43 9.19
C LEU A 267 14.54 -13.12 8.28
N GLU A 268 15.11 -14.14 7.60
CA GLU A 268 16.03 -13.91 6.49
C GLU A 268 15.31 -13.31 5.27
N LEU A 269 14.06 -13.73 5.01
CA LEU A 269 13.23 -13.19 3.92
C LEU A 269 12.68 -11.80 4.26
N GLU A 270 12.16 -11.64 5.46
CA GLU A 270 11.54 -10.42 5.98
C GLU A 270 12.16 -9.99 7.30
N PRO A 271 13.33 -9.30 7.28
CA PRO A 271 14.05 -8.94 8.51
C PRO A 271 13.30 -7.99 9.45
N LYS A 272 12.20 -7.41 9.01
CA LYS A 272 11.38 -6.51 9.82
C LYS A 272 10.02 -7.11 10.22
N ASN A 273 9.80 -8.40 9.99
CA ASN A 273 8.54 -9.03 10.33
C ASN A 273 8.38 -9.08 11.87
N PHE A 274 7.41 -8.31 12.35
CA PHE A 274 7.13 -8.16 13.78
C PHE A 274 6.74 -9.50 14.42
N VAL A 275 5.80 -10.23 13.79
CA VAL A 275 5.29 -11.51 14.31
C VAL A 275 6.40 -12.56 14.37
N GLY A 276 7.25 -12.60 13.35
CA GLY A 276 8.40 -13.49 13.30
C GLY A 276 9.38 -13.26 14.47
N HIS A 277 9.75 -12.01 14.73
CA HIS A 277 10.61 -11.66 15.88
C HIS A 277 9.94 -11.97 17.21
N TYR A 278 8.65 -11.63 17.33
CA TYR A 278 7.90 -11.85 18.56
C TYR A 278 7.85 -13.34 18.91
N ASN A 279 7.41 -14.18 17.99
CA ASN A 279 7.29 -15.62 18.18
C ASN A 279 8.64 -16.30 18.36
N ARG A 280 9.69 -15.89 17.61
CA ARG A 280 11.04 -16.40 17.82
C ARG A 280 11.59 -16.02 19.18
N GLY A 281 11.38 -14.79 19.62
CA GLY A 281 11.78 -14.33 20.96
C GLY A 281 11.15 -15.18 22.06
N LEU A 282 9.88 -15.52 21.93
CA LEU A 282 9.19 -16.40 22.88
C LEU A 282 9.70 -17.84 22.85
N LEU A 283 9.94 -18.39 21.65
CA LEU A 283 10.53 -19.72 21.52
C LEU A 283 11.93 -19.77 22.16
N ARG A 284 12.77 -18.73 21.90
CA ARG A 284 14.10 -18.60 22.51
C ARG A 284 14.04 -18.54 24.04
N ALA A 285 13.09 -17.76 24.57
CA ALA A 285 12.81 -17.71 25.99
C ALA A 285 12.44 -19.09 26.56
N ASN A 286 11.59 -19.83 25.85
CA ASN A 286 11.15 -21.16 26.26
C ASN A 286 12.30 -22.22 26.26
N VAL A 287 13.24 -22.10 25.34
CA VAL A 287 14.40 -23.00 25.28
C VAL A 287 15.61 -22.50 26.08
N GLY A 288 15.50 -21.38 26.80
CA GLY A 288 16.53 -20.84 27.68
C GLY A 288 17.60 -19.99 26.98
N GLU A 289 17.35 -19.52 25.77
CA GLU A 289 18.23 -18.60 25.03
C GLU A 289 17.90 -17.12 25.33
N ASP A 290 17.87 -16.80 26.65
CA ASP A 290 17.36 -15.51 27.15
C ASP A 290 18.01 -14.29 26.50
N ASN A 291 19.31 -14.30 26.25
CA ASN A 291 20.00 -13.15 25.61
C ASN A 291 19.52 -12.91 24.17
N LEU A 292 19.35 -13.98 23.38
CA LEU A 292 18.86 -13.88 22.01
C LEU A 292 17.38 -13.49 21.97
N ALA A 293 16.59 -13.96 22.94
CA ALA A 293 15.21 -13.53 23.11
C ALA A 293 15.11 -12.03 23.42
N ILE A 294 16.00 -11.50 24.26
CA ILE A 294 16.09 -10.05 24.54
C ILE A 294 16.41 -9.26 23.28
N GLU A 295 17.27 -9.77 22.39
CA GLU A 295 17.56 -9.12 21.10
C GLU A 295 16.30 -9.01 20.21
N ASP A 296 15.50 -10.09 20.12
CA ASP A 296 14.24 -10.06 19.37
C ASP A 296 13.25 -9.05 19.96
N PHE A 297 13.08 -9.01 21.29
CA PHE A 297 12.20 -7.99 21.92
C PHE A 297 12.77 -6.58 21.83
N ASN A 298 14.08 -6.38 21.86
CA ASN A 298 14.69 -5.07 21.60
C ASN A 298 14.37 -4.58 20.17
N PHE A 299 14.40 -5.48 19.18
CA PHE A 299 14.02 -5.16 17.82
C PHE A 299 12.56 -4.68 17.76
N ILE A 300 11.63 -5.42 18.37
CA ILE A 300 10.21 -5.04 18.45
C ILE A 300 10.06 -3.65 19.05
N LEU A 301 10.69 -3.40 20.19
CA LEU A 301 10.62 -2.13 20.91
C LEU A 301 11.34 -0.97 20.20
N SER A 302 12.19 -1.27 19.22
CA SER A 302 12.75 -0.26 18.32
C SER A 302 11.74 0.24 17.27
N ILE A 303 10.76 -0.60 16.91
CA ILE A 303 9.69 -0.30 15.95
C ILE A 303 8.48 0.29 16.70
N ASP A 304 8.03 -0.40 17.74
CA ASP A 304 6.94 0.04 18.63
C ASP A 304 7.42 0.12 20.09
N PRO A 305 7.92 1.28 20.52
CA PRO A 305 8.39 1.48 21.89
C PRO A 305 7.29 1.34 22.97
N ASP A 306 6.05 1.37 22.54
CA ASP A 306 4.87 1.31 23.41
C ASP A 306 4.27 -0.10 23.49
N ASP A 307 4.92 -1.12 22.90
CA ASP A 307 4.49 -2.51 23.05
C ASP A 307 4.78 -3.00 24.49
N MET A 308 3.72 -3.00 25.31
CA MET A 308 3.83 -3.37 26.72
C MET A 308 4.03 -4.88 26.94
N MET A 309 3.62 -5.72 25.98
CA MET A 309 3.84 -7.17 26.05
C MET A 309 5.31 -7.51 25.78
N ALA A 310 5.89 -6.93 24.73
CA ALA A 310 7.33 -7.06 24.48
C ALA A 310 8.16 -6.49 25.63
N THR A 311 7.76 -5.34 26.20
CA THR A 311 8.40 -4.74 27.37
C THR A 311 8.33 -5.68 28.59
N PHE A 312 7.19 -6.29 28.85
CA PHE A 312 7.03 -7.22 29.97
C PHE A 312 7.83 -8.50 29.77
N ASN A 313 7.79 -9.09 28.56
CA ASN A 313 8.57 -10.28 28.23
C ASN A 313 10.08 -9.99 28.38
N ARG A 314 10.56 -8.86 27.86
CA ARG A 314 11.95 -8.45 28.04
C ARG A 314 12.31 -8.25 29.51
N ALA A 315 11.43 -7.65 30.32
CA ALA A 315 11.65 -7.49 31.76
C ALA A 315 11.88 -8.83 32.45
N THR A 316 11.07 -9.84 32.12
CA THR A 316 11.20 -11.19 32.66
C THR A 316 12.53 -11.84 32.27
N LEU A 317 12.95 -11.67 31.03
CA LEU A 317 14.23 -12.20 30.54
C LEU A 317 15.43 -11.48 31.19
N LEU A 318 15.36 -10.14 31.34
CA LEU A 318 16.37 -9.36 32.03
C LEU A 318 16.52 -9.81 33.50
N GLU A 319 15.41 -10.15 34.16
CA GLU A 319 15.42 -10.73 35.50
C GLU A 319 16.11 -12.10 35.50
N ASN A 320 15.83 -12.97 34.53
CA ASN A 320 16.45 -14.30 34.42
C ASN A 320 17.96 -14.22 34.26
N ILE A 321 18.48 -13.29 33.47
CA ILE A 321 19.93 -13.11 33.26
C ILE A 321 20.61 -12.29 34.36
N GLY A 322 19.85 -11.80 35.37
CA GLY A 322 20.37 -11.05 36.52
C GLY A 322 20.49 -9.53 36.30
N ASP A 323 20.03 -8.99 35.16
CA ASP A 323 19.90 -7.53 35.01
C ASP A 323 18.62 -7.00 35.69
N TYR A 324 18.63 -7.09 37.01
CA TYR A 324 17.48 -6.63 37.81
C TYR A 324 17.20 -5.16 37.67
N ARG A 325 18.21 -4.35 37.35
CA ARG A 325 17.97 -2.90 37.12
C ARG A 325 17.23 -2.65 35.82
N GLY A 326 17.57 -3.38 34.77
CA GLY A 326 16.84 -3.38 33.48
C GLY A 326 15.41 -3.84 33.68
N ALA A 327 15.22 -5.00 34.34
CA ALA A 327 13.91 -5.54 34.64
C ALA A 327 13.01 -4.57 35.41
N ILE A 328 13.56 -3.89 36.45
CA ILE A 328 12.81 -2.88 37.23
C ILE A 328 12.35 -1.70 36.35
N ARG A 329 13.18 -1.24 35.41
CA ARG A 329 12.79 -0.17 34.48
C ARG A 329 11.61 -0.61 33.62
N ASP A 330 11.70 -1.77 32.99
CA ASP A 330 10.69 -2.29 32.10
C ASP A 330 9.38 -2.61 32.85
N TYR A 331 9.43 -3.31 34.00
CA TYR A 331 8.25 -3.49 34.86
C TYR A 331 7.62 -2.16 35.27
N THR A 332 8.43 -1.13 35.53
CA THR A 332 7.91 0.19 35.91
C THR A 332 7.15 0.82 34.74
N THR A 333 7.64 0.70 33.52
CA THR A 333 6.94 1.16 32.32
C THR A 333 5.59 0.47 32.19
N VAL A 334 5.55 -0.85 32.29
CA VAL A 334 4.31 -1.63 32.17
C VAL A 334 3.28 -1.26 33.23
N ILE A 335 3.65 -1.19 34.51
CA ILE A 335 2.69 -0.89 35.58
C ILE A 335 2.23 0.59 35.60
N ASN A 336 3.02 1.51 35.04
CA ASN A 336 2.59 2.89 34.84
C ASN A 336 1.48 2.98 33.80
N GLU A 337 1.54 2.19 32.74
CA GLU A 337 0.49 2.13 31.71
C GLU A 337 -0.71 1.30 32.21
N PHE A 338 -0.44 0.18 32.94
CA PHE A 338 -1.46 -0.73 33.50
C PHE A 338 -1.38 -0.82 35.02
N PRO A 339 -1.85 0.20 35.78
CA PRO A 339 -1.72 0.22 37.24
C PRO A 339 -2.50 -0.88 37.96
N LYS A 340 -3.39 -1.59 37.30
CA LYS A 340 -4.15 -2.72 37.85
C LYS A 340 -3.47 -4.08 37.63
N PHE A 341 -2.39 -4.13 36.86
CA PHE A 341 -1.64 -5.35 36.60
C PHE A 341 -0.76 -5.71 37.80
N LEU A 342 -1.34 -6.38 38.77
CA LEU A 342 -0.70 -6.68 40.05
C LEU A 342 0.54 -7.56 39.92
N TYR A 343 0.54 -8.50 38.96
CA TYR A 343 1.68 -9.36 38.71
C TYR A 343 2.95 -8.58 38.33
N GLY A 344 2.82 -7.49 37.62
CA GLY A 344 3.95 -6.58 37.32
C GLY A 344 4.58 -5.98 38.58
N TYR A 345 3.79 -5.64 39.61
CA TYR A 345 4.31 -5.19 40.90
C TYR A 345 5.00 -6.32 41.68
N GLU A 346 4.45 -7.54 41.67
CA GLU A 346 5.05 -8.72 42.30
C GLU A 346 6.43 -9.00 41.70
N ARG A 347 6.53 -9.02 40.36
CA ARG A 347 7.82 -9.25 39.68
C ARG A 347 8.80 -8.10 39.95
N ARG A 348 8.37 -6.85 39.93
CA ARG A 348 9.22 -5.69 40.26
C ARG A 348 9.71 -5.74 41.71
N ALA A 349 8.86 -6.16 42.65
CA ALA A 349 9.24 -6.32 44.04
C ALA A 349 10.34 -7.38 44.18
N ALA A 350 10.20 -8.52 43.52
CA ALA A 350 11.22 -9.58 43.50
C ALA A 350 12.57 -9.06 42.97
N ALA A 351 12.55 -8.37 41.80
CA ALA A 351 13.76 -7.79 41.23
C ALA A 351 14.41 -6.72 42.14
N ARG A 352 13.60 -5.89 42.84
CA ARG A 352 14.08 -4.89 43.82
C ARG A 352 14.78 -5.55 45.01
N ARG A 353 14.27 -6.70 45.51
CA ARG A 353 14.93 -7.45 46.58
C ARG A 353 16.32 -7.92 46.19
N MET A 354 16.49 -8.37 44.94
CA MET A 354 17.76 -8.84 44.42
C MET A 354 18.85 -7.76 44.40
N ILE A 355 18.47 -6.49 44.24
CA ILE A 355 19.41 -5.34 44.29
C ILE A 355 19.47 -4.66 45.66
N GLY A 356 18.79 -5.20 46.70
CA GLY A 356 18.77 -4.64 48.04
C GLY A 356 17.81 -3.48 48.28
N ASP A 357 16.96 -3.12 47.31
CA ASP A 357 15.90 -2.08 47.48
C ASP A 357 14.69 -2.66 48.21
N ASN A 358 14.89 -3.02 49.48
CA ASN A 358 13.85 -3.61 50.34
C ASN A 358 12.69 -2.63 50.58
N ALA A 359 12.97 -1.34 50.61
CA ALA A 359 11.94 -0.33 50.84
C ALA A 359 11.02 -0.20 49.62
N GLY A 360 11.57 -0.26 48.39
CA GLY A 360 10.82 -0.29 47.17
C GLY A 360 10.00 -1.57 46.99
N ALA A 361 10.60 -2.72 47.30
CA ALA A 361 9.92 -4.01 47.28
C ALA A 361 8.71 -4.06 48.22
N ASN A 362 8.89 -3.62 49.48
CA ASN A 362 7.81 -3.60 50.46
C ASN A 362 6.65 -2.69 50.00
N ARG A 363 6.92 -1.55 49.35
CA ARG A 363 5.86 -0.68 48.79
C ARG A 363 5.03 -1.37 47.69
N ASP A 364 5.71 -2.13 46.80
CA ASP A 364 5.02 -2.84 45.73
C ASP A 364 4.16 -3.99 46.30
N GLU A 365 4.68 -4.74 47.27
CA GLU A 365 3.96 -5.83 47.95
C GLU A 365 2.77 -5.30 48.78
N GLU A 366 2.95 -4.19 49.48
CA GLU A 366 1.85 -3.50 50.20
C GLU A 366 0.76 -3.05 49.23
N HIS A 367 1.15 -2.55 48.02
CA HIS A 367 0.18 -2.16 47.00
C HIS A 367 -0.62 -3.38 46.55
N VAL A 368 0.05 -4.48 46.18
CA VAL A 368 -0.61 -5.73 45.78
C VAL A 368 -1.56 -6.25 46.86
N LEU A 369 -1.13 -6.27 48.10
CA LEU A 369 -1.95 -6.73 49.24
C LEU A 369 -3.20 -5.83 49.42
N LYS A 370 -3.06 -4.52 49.31
CA LYS A 370 -4.18 -3.58 49.43
C LYS A 370 -5.21 -3.78 48.32
N GLU A 371 -4.75 -3.96 47.06
CA GLU A 371 -5.65 -4.19 45.95
C GLU A 371 -6.36 -5.56 46.03
N GLN A 372 -5.64 -6.62 46.44
CA GLN A 372 -6.22 -7.95 46.67
C GLN A 372 -7.28 -7.92 47.79
N ILE A 373 -7.00 -7.25 48.91
CA ILE A 373 -7.97 -7.06 50.01
C ILE A 373 -9.18 -6.25 49.51
N ALA A 374 -8.96 -5.16 48.80
CA ALA A 374 -10.04 -4.34 48.27
C ALA A 374 -10.94 -5.12 47.32
N HIS A 375 -10.36 -5.92 46.42
CA HIS A 375 -11.10 -6.80 45.51
C HIS A 375 -11.94 -7.83 46.29
N ARG A 376 -11.34 -8.45 47.31
CA ARG A 376 -12.00 -9.50 48.11
C ARG A 376 -13.20 -8.95 48.92
N TYR A 377 -13.11 -7.71 49.42
CA TYR A 377 -14.13 -7.11 50.27
C TYR A 377 -14.98 -6.04 49.56
N GLY A 378 -14.81 -5.87 48.23
CA GLY A 378 -15.59 -4.93 47.45
C GLY A 378 -15.28 -3.45 47.69
N TYR A 379 -14.13 -3.11 48.24
CA TYR A 379 -13.71 -1.74 48.44
C TYR A 379 -13.13 -1.13 47.15
N THR A 380 -13.30 0.19 46.99
CA THR A 380 -12.68 0.95 45.90
C THR A 380 -11.36 1.57 46.34
N THR A 381 -10.25 1.18 45.71
CA THR A 381 -8.92 1.79 45.89
C THR A 381 -8.73 2.97 44.94
N ALA A 382 -7.65 3.73 45.13
CA ALA A 382 -7.27 4.80 44.20
C ALA A 382 -6.99 4.24 42.79
N THR A 383 -6.32 3.08 42.71
CA THR A 383 -6.01 2.37 41.48
C THR A 383 -7.26 1.85 40.76
N SER A 384 -8.27 1.35 41.54
CA SER A 384 -9.55 0.90 40.96
C SER A 384 -10.36 2.04 40.34
N ARG A 385 -10.15 3.30 40.80
CA ARG A 385 -10.83 4.50 40.28
C ARG A 385 -10.14 5.06 39.02
N GLN A 386 -8.89 4.66 38.77
CA GLN A 386 -8.15 5.10 37.61
C GLN A 386 -8.78 4.51 36.35
N LYS A 387 -9.29 5.37 35.45
CA LYS A 387 -9.77 4.91 34.15
C LYS A 387 -8.58 4.37 33.36
N ASN A 388 -8.69 3.12 32.89
CA ASN A 388 -7.73 2.61 31.93
C ASN A 388 -7.73 3.56 30.72
N LYS A 389 -6.57 4.06 30.32
CA LYS A 389 -6.43 4.74 29.04
C LYS A 389 -6.69 3.69 27.97
N THR A 390 -7.88 3.74 27.38
CA THR A 390 -8.20 2.91 26.23
C THR A 390 -7.41 3.44 25.04
N ARG A 391 -6.25 2.85 24.75
CA ARG A 391 -5.63 2.98 23.43
C ARG A 391 -6.49 2.24 22.42
N LYS A 392 -6.74 2.85 21.26
CA LYS A 392 -7.49 2.26 20.13
C LYS A 392 -6.80 1.02 19.49
N LYS A 393 -5.58 0.68 19.87
CA LYS A 393 -4.86 -0.53 19.45
C LYS A 393 -4.64 -1.41 20.68
N SER A 394 -5.14 -2.63 20.60
CA SER A 394 -5.03 -3.73 21.55
C SER A 394 -5.73 -3.52 22.90
N GLN A 395 -6.93 -4.05 23.03
CA GLN A 395 -7.41 -4.60 24.29
C GLN A 395 -6.62 -5.90 24.58
N ILE A 396 -5.30 -5.82 24.66
CA ILE A 396 -4.50 -6.93 25.11
C ILE A 396 -4.72 -7.01 26.62
N ASN A 397 -5.37 -8.07 27.04
CA ASN A 397 -5.50 -8.38 28.45
C ASN A 397 -4.12 -8.88 28.91
N LEU A 398 -3.37 -8.06 29.67
CA LEU A 398 -2.07 -8.48 30.23
C LEU A 398 -2.19 -9.68 31.18
N ASP A 399 -3.41 -10.03 31.62
CA ASP A 399 -3.66 -11.28 32.36
C ASP A 399 -3.48 -12.51 31.48
N ASP A 400 -3.50 -12.36 30.13
CA ASP A 400 -3.22 -13.38 29.13
C ASP A 400 -1.74 -13.38 28.66
N TYR A 401 -0.81 -12.80 29.41
CA TYR A 401 0.61 -12.66 29.06
C TYR A 401 1.32 -13.98 28.72
N GLN A 402 0.70 -15.12 29.00
CA GLN A 402 1.17 -16.46 28.61
C GLN A 402 0.62 -16.95 27.26
N LYS A 403 -0.34 -16.24 26.66
CA LYS A 403 -0.85 -16.55 25.32
C LYS A 403 -0.05 -15.75 24.29
N LEU A 404 1.02 -16.33 23.87
CA LEU A 404 2.14 -15.59 23.39
C LEU A 404 2.44 -15.86 21.93
N VAL A 405 1.55 -16.50 21.21
CA VAL A 405 1.84 -16.90 19.85
C VAL A 405 0.78 -16.34 18.95
N GLU A 406 1.15 -15.34 18.17
CA GLU A 406 0.29 -14.71 17.17
C GLU A 406 0.47 -15.43 15.83
N GLU A 407 -0.64 -15.69 15.14
CA GLU A 407 -0.62 -16.09 13.74
C GLU A 407 -0.12 -14.91 12.90
N ASP A 408 0.68 -15.17 11.87
CA ASP A 408 0.94 -14.16 10.86
C ASP A 408 -0.31 -14.06 9.98
N THR A 409 -1.17 -13.13 10.37
CA THR A 409 -2.39 -12.78 9.61
C THR A 409 -2.07 -11.79 8.49
N GLN A 410 -0.86 -11.79 7.93
CA GLN A 410 -0.60 -10.93 6.77
C GLN A 410 -1.70 -11.19 5.74
N GLU A 411 -2.66 -10.27 5.70
CA GLU A 411 -3.65 -10.19 4.64
C GLU A 411 -2.87 -10.06 3.34
N GLN A 412 -2.92 -11.10 2.52
CA GLN A 412 -2.40 -11.00 1.16
C GLN A 412 -3.24 -9.91 0.49
N GLU A 413 -2.58 -8.82 0.10
CA GLU A 413 -3.27 -7.80 -0.71
C GLU A 413 -3.95 -8.51 -1.89
N PRO A 414 -5.25 -8.23 -2.17
CA PRO A 414 -5.97 -8.89 -3.23
C PRO A 414 -5.29 -8.67 -4.57
N GLU A 415 -4.93 -9.73 -5.27
CA GLU A 415 -4.27 -9.65 -6.56
C GLU A 415 -5.31 -9.41 -7.67
N TYR A 416 -5.48 -8.14 -8.06
CA TYR A 416 -6.32 -7.76 -9.19
C TYR A 416 -5.66 -8.19 -10.50
N GLU A 417 -6.42 -8.91 -11.32
CA GLU A 417 -5.95 -9.34 -12.64
C GLU A 417 -5.90 -8.16 -13.62
N SER A 418 -4.77 -7.96 -14.26
CA SER A 418 -4.58 -6.90 -15.24
C SER A 418 -3.57 -7.30 -16.32
N GLU A 419 -3.86 -6.95 -17.59
CA GLU A 419 -2.89 -6.95 -18.67
C GLU A 419 -1.88 -5.80 -18.53
N TYR A 420 -2.16 -4.81 -17.65
CA TYR A 420 -1.39 -3.60 -17.45
C TYR A 420 -0.43 -3.74 -16.25
N ARG A 421 0.46 -4.74 -16.26
CA ARG A 421 1.49 -4.91 -15.22
C ARG A 421 2.74 -4.11 -15.58
N GLY A 422 2.94 -2.97 -14.94
CA GLY A 422 4.09 -2.10 -15.15
C GLY A 422 5.35 -2.56 -14.41
N ARG A 423 6.53 -2.30 -15.00
CA ARG A 423 7.82 -2.44 -14.32
C ARG A 423 8.12 -1.15 -13.54
N VAL A 424 8.39 -1.30 -12.24
CA VAL A 424 8.71 -0.18 -11.35
C VAL A 424 10.08 0.39 -11.69
N GLN A 425 10.15 1.66 -12.14
CA GLN A 425 11.38 2.44 -12.17
C GLN A 425 11.34 3.44 -11.01
N ASN A 426 12.23 3.26 -10.03
CA ASN A 426 12.34 4.18 -8.89
C ASN A 426 13.23 5.38 -9.28
N HIS A 427 12.66 6.57 -9.29
CA HIS A 427 13.40 7.82 -9.29
C HIS A 427 12.90 8.70 -8.13
N GLU A 428 13.74 8.89 -7.13
CA GLU A 428 13.47 9.82 -6.03
C GLU A 428 13.69 11.26 -6.51
N GLN A 429 12.61 12.06 -6.53
CA GLN A 429 12.69 13.51 -6.71
C GLN A 429 11.88 14.23 -5.64
N GLU A 430 12.47 15.27 -5.05
CA GLU A 430 11.75 16.17 -4.15
C GLU A 430 10.85 17.13 -4.93
N ALA A 431 9.65 17.38 -4.39
CA ALA A 431 8.73 18.37 -4.93
C ALA A 431 9.25 19.78 -4.62
N LYS A 432 9.79 20.47 -5.62
CA LYS A 432 10.26 21.86 -5.50
C LYS A 432 9.55 22.74 -6.53
N LEU A 433 9.20 23.97 -6.13
CA LEU A 433 8.67 24.98 -7.04
C LEU A 433 9.64 25.24 -8.19
N MET A 434 9.10 25.47 -9.40
CA MET A 434 9.89 25.73 -10.59
C MET A 434 9.53 27.05 -11.24
N LEU A 435 10.54 27.72 -11.79
CA LEU A 435 10.36 28.88 -12.66
C LEU A 435 10.06 28.43 -14.10
N PRO A 436 9.37 29.25 -14.91
CA PRO A 436 9.22 28.99 -16.32
C PRO A 436 10.58 28.83 -17.00
N THR A 437 10.65 27.93 -17.98
CA THR A 437 11.86 27.74 -18.76
C THR A 437 12.15 28.96 -19.65
N GLU A 438 13.40 29.11 -20.09
CA GLU A 438 13.77 30.21 -20.99
C GLU A 438 12.94 30.19 -22.30
N ASP A 439 12.57 29.02 -22.75
CA ASP A 439 11.71 28.83 -23.93
C ASP A 439 10.26 29.26 -23.64
N THR A 440 9.74 28.97 -22.46
CA THR A 440 8.42 29.45 -22.00
C THR A 440 8.39 30.98 -21.95
N TYR A 441 9.43 31.61 -21.37
CA TYR A 441 9.57 33.08 -21.37
C TYR A 441 9.58 33.67 -22.78
N LYS A 442 10.37 33.10 -23.70
CA LYS A 442 10.45 33.56 -25.10
C LYS A 442 9.10 33.40 -25.80
N LEU A 443 8.42 32.28 -25.60
CA LEU A 443 7.11 31.99 -26.20
C LEU A 443 6.06 33.04 -25.81
N TYR A 444 5.88 33.25 -24.50
CA TYR A 444 4.85 34.18 -24.01
C TYR A 444 5.18 35.66 -24.32
N LYS A 445 6.48 36.01 -24.27
CA LYS A 445 6.94 37.34 -24.65
C LYS A 445 6.70 37.62 -26.13
N SER A 446 6.98 36.67 -27.01
CA SER A 446 6.74 36.80 -28.47
C SER A 446 5.27 36.80 -28.83
N ALA A 447 4.43 36.10 -28.05
CA ALA A 447 2.97 36.09 -28.23
C ALA A 447 2.26 37.33 -27.63
N GLY A 448 2.98 38.32 -27.11
CA GLY A 448 2.38 39.52 -26.50
C GLY A 448 1.69 39.27 -25.15
N ARG A 449 1.96 38.12 -24.50
CA ARG A 449 1.33 37.69 -23.25
C ARG A 449 2.28 37.89 -22.04
N ARG A 450 2.99 39.01 -22.00
CA ARG A 450 3.92 39.33 -20.92
C ARG A 450 3.25 39.40 -19.55
N ASN A 451 2.01 39.84 -19.50
CA ASN A 451 1.20 39.90 -18.29
C ASN A 451 1.04 38.57 -17.59
N LEU A 452 1.06 37.43 -18.32
CA LEU A 452 1.01 36.08 -17.71
C LEU A 452 2.33 35.72 -17.01
N ILE A 453 3.46 36.17 -17.55
CA ILE A 453 4.76 35.99 -16.93
C ILE A 453 4.86 36.83 -15.66
N ASP A 454 4.46 38.12 -15.73
CA ASP A 454 4.48 39.03 -14.58
C ASP A 454 3.58 38.48 -13.45
N ALA A 455 2.39 37.95 -13.78
CA ALA A 455 1.49 37.30 -12.82
C ALA A 455 2.10 36.02 -12.23
N PHE A 456 2.80 35.22 -13.05
CA PHE A 456 3.48 34.01 -12.57
C PHE A 456 4.61 34.36 -11.59
N GLU A 457 5.45 35.33 -11.90
CA GLU A 457 6.52 35.79 -11.01
C GLU A 457 5.95 36.30 -9.69
N GLN A 458 4.84 37.03 -9.70
CA GLN A 458 4.16 37.46 -8.49
C GLN A 458 3.68 36.27 -7.64
N ALA A 459 2.94 35.32 -8.24
CA ALA A 459 2.46 34.13 -7.53
C ALA A 459 3.61 33.27 -6.98
N PHE A 460 4.72 33.19 -7.72
CA PHE A 460 5.91 32.50 -7.30
C PHE A 460 6.60 33.17 -6.09
N GLN A 461 6.66 34.51 -6.08
CA GLN A 461 7.18 35.29 -4.94
C GLN A 461 6.31 35.13 -3.69
N GLU A 462 4.96 35.13 -3.85
CA GLU A 462 4.03 34.84 -2.74
C GLU A 462 4.30 33.45 -2.14
N ALA A 463 4.50 32.43 -3.00
CA ALA A 463 4.82 31.09 -2.55
C ALA A 463 6.16 31.04 -1.77
N GLN A 464 7.20 31.75 -2.26
CA GLN A 464 8.51 31.83 -1.56
C GLN A 464 8.42 32.59 -0.23
N SER A 465 7.51 33.56 -0.13
CA SER A 465 7.26 34.34 1.09
C SER A 465 6.41 33.58 2.13
N GLY A 466 5.93 32.39 1.78
CA GLY A 466 5.08 31.56 2.64
C GLY A 466 3.59 31.89 2.55
N ASN A 467 3.16 32.79 1.65
CA ASN A 467 1.76 33.14 1.40
C ASN A 467 1.15 32.11 0.43
N ILE A 468 0.98 30.86 0.93
CA ILE A 468 0.62 29.71 0.09
C ILE A 468 -0.74 29.90 -0.58
N ASN A 469 -1.75 30.40 0.13
CA ASN A 469 -3.10 30.55 -0.41
C ASN A 469 -3.17 31.62 -1.52
N GLU A 470 -2.49 32.73 -1.35
CA GLU A 470 -2.37 33.82 -2.34
C GLU A 470 -1.64 33.32 -3.59
N ALA A 471 -0.60 32.50 -3.42
CA ALA A 471 0.11 31.87 -4.52
C ALA A 471 -0.78 30.90 -5.31
N ILE A 472 -1.56 30.04 -4.61
CA ILE A 472 -2.53 29.12 -5.23
C ILE A 472 -3.58 29.90 -6.03
N GLU A 473 -4.10 31.00 -5.50
CA GLU A 473 -5.03 31.86 -6.21
C GLU A 473 -4.39 32.49 -7.46
N GLY A 474 -3.18 32.99 -7.35
CA GLY A 474 -2.42 33.53 -8.46
C GLY A 474 -2.19 32.52 -9.59
N PHE A 475 -1.73 31.30 -9.27
CA PHE A 475 -1.58 30.24 -10.27
C PHE A 475 -2.94 29.80 -10.85
N THR A 476 -4.01 29.83 -10.07
CA THR A 476 -5.36 29.53 -10.56
C THR A 476 -5.81 30.55 -11.61
N GLN A 477 -5.58 31.84 -11.41
CA GLN A 477 -5.90 32.89 -12.37
C GLN A 477 -5.10 32.74 -13.67
N ILE A 478 -3.82 32.33 -13.58
CA ILE A 478 -2.97 32.06 -14.74
C ILE A 478 -3.53 30.89 -15.55
N ILE A 479 -3.89 29.80 -14.88
CA ILE A 479 -4.45 28.60 -15.51
C ILE A 479 -5.79 28.94 -16.22
N GLN A 480 -6.65 29.74 -15.60
CA GLN A 480 -7.90 30.19 -16.22
C GLN A 480 -7.68 31.03 -17.51
N GLN A 481 -6.61 31.81 -17.55
CA GLN A 481 -6.25 32.61 -18.74
C GLN A 481 -5.53 31.77 -19.79
N ASN A 482 -4.83 30.70 -19.37
CA ASN A 482 -4.08 29.82 -20.26
C ASN A 482 -3.92 28.42 -19.70
N GLU A 483 -4.81 27.53 -20.11
CA GLU A 483 -4.82 26.10 -19.71
C GLU A 483 -3.60 25.30 -20.20
N GLN A 484 -2.70 25.89 -20.99
CA GLN A 484 -1.47 25.25 -21.47
C GLN A 484 -0.23 25.68 -20.67
N PHE A 485 -0.40 26.43 -19.57
CA PHE A 485 0.72 26.89 -18.75
C PHE A 485 1.15 25.79 -17.77
N ALA A 486 2.04 24.91 -18.22
CA ALA A 486 2.45 23.70 -17.49
C ALA A 486 3.02 23.99 -16.09
N GLU A 487 3.88 25.03 -16.00
CA GLU A 487 4.56 25.39 -14.75
C GLU A 487 3.58 25.95 -13.70
N ALA A 488 2.48 26.55 -14.11
CA ALA A 488 1.44 27.01 -13.18
C ALA A 488 0.71 25.84 -12.53
N TYR A 489 0.34 24.82 -13.32
CA TYR A 489 -0.21 23.56 -12.76
C TYR A 489 0.78 22.87 -11.84
N PHE A 490 2.04 22.78 -12.27
CA PHE A 490 3.07 22.13 -11.46
C PHE A 490 3.24 22.78 -10.10
N ASN A 491 3.41 24.11 -10.09
CA ASN A 491 3.61 24.85 -8.84
C ASN A 491 2.37 24.80 -7.94
N ARG A 492 1.16 24.95 -8.51
CA ARG A 492 -0.08 24.85 -7.75
C ARG A 492 -0.23 23.46 -7.13
N GLY A 493 0.08 22.40 -7.89
CA GLY A 493 0.10 21.03 -7.39
C GLY A 493 1.11 20.82 -6.25
N VAL A 494 2.31 21.37 -6.37
CA VAL A 494 3.31 21.33 -5.30
C VAL A 494 2.84 22.07 -4.05
N LEU A 495 2.18 23.23 -4.21
CA LEU A 495 1.63 23.99 -3.07
C LEU A 495 0.51 23.24 -2.36
N TYR A 496 -0.37 22.56 -3.11
CA TYR A 496 -1.38 21.68 -2.51
C TYR A 496 -0.76 20.52 -1.71
N LEU A 497 0.35 19.94 -2.18
CA LEU A 497 1.07 18.92 -1.40
C LEU A 497 1.65 19.47 -0.10
N LEU A 498 2.14 20.73 -0.10
CA LEU A 498 2.61 21.38 1.13
C LEU A 498 1.49 21.61 2.16
N LEU A 499 0.23 21.69 1.68
CA LEU A 499 -0.97 21.78 2.53
C LEU A 499 -1.58 20.40 2.86
N ASP A 500 -0.90 19.31 2.49
CA ASP A 500 -1.40 17.92 2.62
C ASP A 500 -2.74 17.67 1.87
N ASP A 501 -2.97 18.45 0.81
CA ASP A 501 -4.16 18.37 -0.06
C ASP A 501 -3.86 17.58 -1.34
N ALA A 502 -3.64 16.29 -1.19
CA ALA A 502 -3.38 15.39 -2.31
C ALA A 502 -4.52 15.32 -3.34
N PRO A 503 -5.82 15.40 -2.97
CA PRO A 503 -6.93 15.41 -3.93
C PRO A 503 -6.87 16.53 -4.96
N HIS A 504 -6.39 17.73 -4.62
CA HIS A 504 -6.20 18.83 -5.56
C HIS A 504 -4.81 18.81 -6.21
N ALA A 505 -3.79 18.31 -5.51
CA ALA A 505 -2.43 18.26 -6.01
C ALA A 505 -2.26 17.29 -7.19
N ILE A 506 -2.79 16.06 -7.09
CA ILE A 506 -2.57 15.00 -8.07
C ILE A 506 -3.12 15.37 -9.46
N PRO A 507 -4.35 15.90 -9.62
CA PRO A 507 -4.83 16.35 -10.92
C PRO A 507 -3.98 17.44 -11.57
N ASP A 508 -3.47 18.39 -10.77
CA ASP A 508 -2.59 19.45 -11.26
C ASP A 508 -1.24 18.91 -11.72
N LEU A 509 -0.63 18.02 -10.93
CA LEU A 509 0.62 17.38 -11.31
C LEU A 509 0.46 16.47 -12.53
N SER A 510 -0.65 15.73 -12.65
CA SER A 510 -0.98 14.96 -13.84
C SER A 510 -1.07 15.87 -15.08
N LYS A 511 -1.77 17.01 -14.97
CA LYS A 511 -1.86 17.97 -16.05
C LYS A 511 -0.52 18.60 -16.41
N ALA A 512 0.30 18.93 -15.43
CA ALA A 512 1.66 19.43 -15.66
C ALA A 512 2.52 18.40 -16.39
N GLY A 513 2.45 17.13 -16.00
CA GLY A 513 3.12 16.01 -16.66
C GLY A 513 2.65 15.83 -18.11
N GLU A 514 1.35 15.89 -18.37
CA GLU A 514 0.75 15.87 -19.70
C GLU A 514 1.27 17.02 -20.58
N LEU A 515 1.44 18.19 -20.00
CA LEU A 515 1.94 19.38 -20.70
C LEU A 515 3.48 19.41 -20.84
N GLY A 516 4.18 18.38 -20.38
CA GLY A 516 5.62 18.18 -20.61
C GLY A 516 6.53 18.32 -19.39
N ILE A 517 6.00 18.57 -18.19
CA ILE A 517 6.78 18.57 -16.94
C ILE A 517 6.78 17.17 -16.36
N TYR A 518 7.53 16.27 -16.98
CA TYR A 518 7.50 14.83 -16.69
C TYR A 518 7.94 14.45 -15.27
N GLN A 519 8.70 15.31 -14.58
CA GLN A 519 9.06 15.11 -13.17
C GLN A 519 7.81 15.10 -12.25
N ALA A 520 6.68 15.63 -12.70
CA ALA A 520 5.43 15.57 -11.97
C ALA A 520 4.97 14.12 -11.71
N TYR A 521 5.21 13.20 -12.64
CA TYR A 521 4.86 11.78 -12.45
C TYR A 521 5.66 11.11 -11.33
N ASN A 522 6.94 11.49 -11.13
CA ASN A 522 7.74 10.99 -10.01
C ASN A 522 7.20 11.47 -8.66
N ILE A 523 6.68 12.70 -8.62
CA ILE A 523 6.06 13.27 -7.42
C ILE A 523 4.74 12.56 -7.12
N ILE A 524 3.91 12.30 -8.14
CA ILE A 524 2.65 11.54 -8.02
C ILE A 524 2.93 10.17 -7.43
N LYS A 525 3.87 9.42 -8.03
CA LYS A 525 4.26 8.08 -7.60
C LYS A 525 4.70 8.04 -6.13
N LYS A 526 5.53 8.99 -5.70
CA LYS A 526 5.99 9.08 -4.31
C LYS A 526 4.83 9.27 -3.34
N ASN A 527 3.86 10.13 -3.67
CA ASN A 527 2.74 10.45 -2.79
C ASN A 527 1.68 9.34 -2.74
N GLN A 528 1.55 8.53 -3.76
CA GLN A 528 0.66 7.38 -3.75
C GLN A 528 1.24 6.19 -2.95
N ASN A 529 2.56 5.98 -3.01
CA ASN A 529 3.24 4.94 -2.23
C ASN A 529 3.30 5.23 -0.72
N ILE A 530 3.14 6.49 -0.29
CA ILE A 530 3.07 6.86 1.14
C ILE A 530 1.74 6.41 1.75
N LYS A 531 0.64 6.38 0.99
CA LYS A 531 -0.67 5.92 1.47
C LYS A 531 -0.77 4.39 1.61
N LYS A 532 0.12 3.62 0.95
CA LYS A 532 0.17 2.15 1.01
C LYS A 532 1.10 1.60 2.12
N LYS A 533 1.68 2.46 2.94
CA LYS A 533 2.47 2.13 4.14
C LYS A 533 1.72 2.59 5.40
#